data_b334bf34c4cc8d73e4ed32298b3d49b8
#
_entry.id   b334bf34c4cc8d73e4ed32298b3d49b8
#
_cell.length_a   1.000
_cell.length_b   1.000
_cell.length_c   1.000
_cell.angle_alpha   90.00
_cell.angle_beta   90.00
_cell.angle_gamma   90.00
#
_symmetry.space_group_name_H-M   'P 1'
#
loop_
_entity.id
_entity.type
_entity.pdbx_description
1 polymer ?
#
loop_
_entity_poly.entity_id
_entity_poly.type
_entity_poly.pdbx_seq_one_letter_code
_entity_poly.pdbx_strand_id
1 'polypeptide(L)'
;MDMSKRRRSHHAVIHIPRGGHIPWWGPISRALDAAINFLKWPVAIATLLLLPLSVIAALRLAGRIWADPTPAMAFVFGLVAYFAAWHLLLRRRLLGTFFSTLEHELTHAIFALATFHPVKQLRSTFTRGGHVLYMLYRSEGNWLITISPYFVPTLSLALMLLLAAVPAEY
;
A
#
# COMPACT_ATOMS: atom_id res chain seq x y z
N MET A 1 15.21 27.30 19.32
CA MET A 1 13.94 26.69 18.91
C MET A 1 14.29 25.41 18.17
N ASP A 2 14.17 24.30 18.86
CA ASP A 2 14.74 22.99 18.47
C ASP A 2 13.91 22.36 17.35
N MET A 3 14.47 22.29 16.15
CA MET A 3 13.86 21.69 14.94
C MET A 3 14.00 20.15 14.90
N SER A 4 14.57 19.50 15.92
CA SER A 4 14.85 18.06 15.93
C SER A 4 13.63 17.18 16.25
N LYS A 5 12.51 17.74 16.72
CA LYS A 5 11.31 17.00 17.17
C LYS A 5 10.22 16.75 16.13
N ARG A 6 10.42 16.98 14.83
CA ARG A 6 9.36 16.86 13.81
C ARG A 6 9.50 15.69 12.83
N ARG A 7 10.29 14.68 13.10
CA ARG A 7 10.10 13.39 12.42
C ARG A 7 9.12 12.53 13.21
N ARG A 8 7.85 12.91 13.22
CA ARG A 8 6.78 11.99 13.66
C ARG A 8 6.66 10.93 12.57
N SER A 9 7.04 9.69 12.90
CA SER A 9 6.71 8.51 12.11
C SER A 9 5.22 8.56 11.75
N HIS A 10 4.91 8.40 10.47
CA HIS A 10 3.53 8.37 9.95
C HIS A 10 2.69 7.22 10.52
N HIS A 11 3.29 6.32 11.30
CA HIS A 11 2.64 5.20 11.95
C HIS A 11 2.79 5.33 13.46
N ALA A 12 1.71 5.63 14.14
CA ALA A 12 1.67 5.55 15.58
C ALA A 12 1.28 4.10 15.97
N VAL A 13 2.15 3.46 16.74
CA VAL A 13 1.97 2.10 17.23
C VAL A 13 1.66 2.16 18.72
N ILE A 14 0.61 1.46 19.15
CA ILE A 14 0.32 1.26 20.57
C ILE A 14 0.91 -0.06 21.00
N HIS A 15 1.97 0.00 21.82
CA HIS A 15 2.50 -1.18 22.50
C HIS A 15 1.66 -1.47 23.74
N ILE A 16 1.22 -2.73 23.89
CA ILE A 16 0.58 -3.18 25.12
C ILE A 16 1.65 -3.27 26.21
N PRO A 17 1.46 -2.62 27.38
CA PRO A 17 2.41 -2.69 28.49
C PRO A 17 2.64 -4.13 28.96
N ARG A 18 3.82 -4.41 29.55
CA ARG A 18 4.08 -5.66 30.23
C ARG A 18 3.09 -5.82 31.38
N GLY A 19 2.21 -6.84 31.32
CA GLY A 19 1.13 -7.06 32.29
C GLY A 19 -0.27 -6.71 31.80
N GLY A 20 -0.43 -6.06 30.64
CA GLY A 20 -1.73 -5.84 30.00
C GLY A 20 -2.38 -7.15 29.52
N HIS A 21 -3.71 -7.18 29.50
CA HIS A 21 -4.48 -8.31 29.00
C HIS A 21 -4.18 -8.53 27.51
N ILE A 22 -3.64 -9.72 27.19
CA ILE A 22 -3.39 -10.14 25.79
C ILE A 22 -4.61 -10.97 25.37
N PRO A 23 -5.38 -10.56 24.34
CA PRO A 23 -6.47 -11.36 23.86
C PRO A 23 -5.97 -12.66 23.23
N TRP A 24 -6.86 -13.64 23.05
CA TRP A 24 -6.51 -14.99 22.57
C TRP A 24 -5.82 -15.00 21.18
N TRP A 25 -6.03 -13.98 20.35
CA TRP A 25 -5.34 -13.83 19.06
C TRP A 25 -3.93 -13.21 19.14
N GLY A 26 -3.55 -12.68 20.29
CA GLY A 26 -2.21 -12.08 20.49
C GLY A 26 -1.05 -13.04 20.21
N PRO A 27 -1.09 -14.33 20.61
CA PRO A 27 -0.09 -15.32 20.19
C PRO A 27 -0.04 -15.55 18.68
N ILE A 28 -1.20 -15.56 18.02
CA ILE A 28 -1.31 -15.74 16.56
C ILE A 28 -0.66 -14.56 15.84
N SER A 29 -0.99 -13.33 16.24
CA SER A 29 -0.36 -12.12 15.69
C SER A 29 1.16 -12.16 15.78
N ARG A 30 1.71 -12.55 16.95
CA ARG A 30 3.17 -12.68 17.14
C ARG A 30 3.79 -13.75 16.25
N ALA A 31 3.14 -14.89 16.11
CA ALA A 31 3.62 -15.97 15.25
C ALA A 31 3.64 -15.54 13.77
N LEU A 32 2.60 -14.81 13.33
CA LEU A 32 2.54 -14.22 11.99
C LEU A 32 3.63 -13.17 11.78
N ASP A 33 3.86 -12.28 12.74
CA ASP A 33 4.94 -11.30 12.64
C ASP A 33 6.30 -11.98 12.51
N ALA A 34 6.56 -13.01 13.31
CA ALA A 34 7.81 -13.76 13.23
C ALA A 34 7.97 -14.45 11.87
N ALA A 35 6.92 -15.10 11.37
CA ALA A 35 6.92 -15.77 10.07
C ALA A 35 7.12 -14.77 8.91
N ILE A 36 6.40 -13.66 8.92
CA ILE A 36 6.52 -12.62 7.90
C ILE A 36 7.91 -11.99 7.95
N ASN A 37 8.44 -11.70 9.14
CA ASN A 37 9.78 -11.15 9.27
C ASN A 37 10.87 -12.13 8.84
N PHE A 38 10.68 -13.43 9.05
CA PHE A 38 11.57 -14.47 8.53
C PHE A 38 11.57 -14.48 6.99
N LEU A 39 10.40 -14.34 6.35
CA LEU A 39 10.26 -14.32 4.89
C LEU A 39 10.85 -13.07 4.22
N LYS A 40 11.21 -12.04 4.97
CA LYS A 40 11.78 -10.80 4.43
C LYS A 40 12.97 -11.06 3.51
N TRP A 41 13.92 -11.87 3.94
CA TRP A 41 15.14 -12.12 3.17
C TRP A 41 14.90 -13.03 1.95
N PRO A 42 14.19 -14.17 2.05
CA PRO A 42 13.82 -14.95 0.88
C PRO A 42 13.07 -14.14 -0.19
N VAL A 43 12.11 -13.30 0.23
CA VAL A 43 11.35 -12.45 -0.70
C VAL A 43 12.25 -11.40 -1.34
N ALA A 44 13.13 -10.74 -0.58
CA ALA A 44 14.07 -9.77 -1.12
C ALA A 44 15.03 -10.40 -2.15
N ILE A 45 15.56 -11.59 -1.85
CA ILE A 45 16.44 -12.32 -2.75
C ILE A 45 15.67 -12.73 -4.02
N ALA A 46 14.48 -13.31 -3.89
CA ALA A 46 13.65 -13.70 -5.02
C ALA A 46 13.33 -12.49 -5.91
N THR A 47 12.98 -11.36 -5.33
CA THR A 47 12.70 -10.11 -6.06
C THR A 47 13.94 -9.65 -6.84
N LEU A 48 15.12 -9.70 -6.21
CA LEU A 48 16.38 -9.33 -6.87
C LEU A 48 16.70 -10.26 -8.04
N LEU A 49 16.50 -11.57 -7.88
CA LEU A 49 16.72 -12.56 -8.94
C LEU A 49 15.73 -12.43 -10.09
N LEU A 50 14.48 -12.02 -9.82
CA LEU A 50 13.45 -11.79 -10.83
C LEU A 50 13.59 -10.43 -11.55
N LEU A 51 14.37 -9.50 -11.01
CA LEU A 51 14.56 -8.17 -11.59
C LEU A 51 15.04 -8.21 -13.06
N PRO A 52 16.07 -8.99 -13.45
CA PRO A 52 16.50 -9.08 -14.84
C PRO A 52 15.40 -9.60 -15.78
N LEU A 53 14.61 -10.57 -15.33
CA LEU A 53 13.49 -11.09 -16.11
C LEU A 53 12.41 -10.03 -16.32
N SER A 54 12.13 -9.24 -15.30
CA SER A 54 11.18 -8.11 -15.37
C SER A 54 11.64 -7.04 -16.36
N VAL A 55 12.93 -6.72 -16.37
CA VAL A 55 13.54 -5.80 -17.34
C VAL A 55 13.42 -6.35 -18.76
N ILE A 56 13.76 -7.63 -18.99
CA ILE A 56 13.63 -8.26 -20.30
C ILE A 56 12.16 -8.27 -20.77
N ALA A 57 11.22 -8.56 -19.87
CA ALA A 57 9.78 -8.53 -20.19
C ALA A 57 9.32 -7.11 -20.57
N ALA A 58 9.76 -6.09 -19.84
CA ALA A 58 9.47 -4.69 -20.15
C ALA A 58 10.04 -4.27 -21.51
N LEU A 59 11.28 -4.66 -21.84
CA LEU A 59 11.90 -4.36 -23.13
C LEU A 59 11.16 -5.06 -24.28
N ARG A 60 10.75 -6.33 -24.10
CA ARG A 60 9.95 -7.05 -25.08
C ARG A 60 8.59 -6.40 -25.30
N LEU A 61 7.93 -5.95 -24.24
CA LEU A 61 6.66 -5.22 -24.32
C LEU A 61 6.84 -3.90 -25.05
N ALA A 62 7.87 -3.13 -24.74
CA ALA A 62 8.19 -1.88 -25.44
C ALA A 62 8.44 -2.11 -26.94
N GLY A 63 9.17 -3.19 -27.30
CA GLY A 63 9.37 -3.57 -28.69
C GLY A 63 8.08 -3.92 -29.43
N ARG A 64 7.15 -4.61 -28.78
CA ARG A 64 5.82 -4.92 -29.37
C ARG A 64 4.99 -3.66 -29.58
N ILE A 65 4.97 -2.74 -28.61
CA ILE A 65 4.28 -1.45 -28.70
C ILE A 65 4.86 -0.62 -29.84
N TRP A 66 6.17 -0.68 -30.05
CA TRP A 66 6.83 0.03 -31.16
C TRP A 66 6.46 -0.55 -32.53
N ALA A 67 6.34 -1.87 -32.63
CA ALA A 67 5.99 -2.56 -33.87
C ALA A 67 4.50 -2.39 -34.25
N ASP A 68 3.61 -2.40 -33.26
CA ASP A 68 2.17 -2.14 -33.43
C ASP A 68 1.67 -1.26 -32.27
N PRO A 69 1.57 0.06 -32.47
CA PRO A 69 1.11 0.98 -31.44
C PRO A 69 -0.41 0.92 -31.20
N THR A 70 -1.19 0.26 -32.08
CA THR A 70 -2.65 0.28 -32.01
C THR A 70 -3.21 -0.20 -30.66
N PRO A 71 -2.79 -1.34 -30.10
CA PRO A 71 -3.25 -1.80 -28.79
C PRO A 71 -2.81 -0.89 -27.64
N ALA A 72 -1.71 -0.15 -27.84
CA ALA A 72 -1.18 0.75 -26.81
C ALA A 72 -1.87 2.12 -26.81
N MET A 73 -2.61 2.48 -27.86
CA MET A 73 -3.27 3.79 -27.94
C MET A 73 -4.26 4.00 -26.79
N ALA A 74 -5.04 2.99 -26.42
CA ALA A 74 -5.95 3.07 -25.28
C ALA A 74 -5.20 3.34 -23.97
N PHE A 75 -4.04 2.70 -23.78
CA PHE A 75 -3.17 2.93 -22.61
C PHE A 75 -2.60 4.36 -22.64
N VAL A 76 -2.13 4.83 -23.78
CA VAL A 76 -1.60 6.20 -23.94
C VAL A 76 -2.69 7.24 -23.68
N PHE A 77 -3.88 7.04 -24.24
CA PHE A 77 -5.04 7.91 -23.95
C PHE A 77 -5.38 7.91 -22.45
N GLY A 78 -5.42 6.73 -21.83
CA GLY A 78 -5.64 6.60 -20.38
C GLY A 78 -4.59 7.34 -19.58
N LEU A 79 -3.30 7.22 -19.94
CA LEU A 79 -2.20 7.91 -19.31
C LEU A 79 -2.32 9.44 -19.44
N VAL A 80 -2.61 9.93 -20.63
CA VAL A 80 -2.82 11.37 -20.89
C VAL A 80 -4.04 11.90 -20.14
N ALA A 81 -5.15 11.15 -20.15
CA ALA A 81 -6.36 11.50 -19.40
C ALA A 81 -6.10 11.53 -17.90
N TYR A 82 -5.38 10.53 -17.38
CA TYR A 82 -4.96 10.51 -15.97
C TYR A 82 -4.08 11.71 -15.63
N PHE A 83 -3.09 12.03 -16.46
CA PHE A 83 -2.19 13.16 -16.22
C PHE A 83 -2.93 14.50 -16.25
N ALA A 84 -3.88 14.65 -17.20
CA ALA A 84 -4.76 15.81 -17.26
C ALA A 84 -5.66 15.91 -16.03
N ALA A 85 -6.33 14.82 -15.66
CA ALA A 85 -7.17 14.75 -14.47
C ALA A 85 -6.36 15.04 -13.19
N TRP A 86 -5.15 14.51 -13.09
CA TRP A 86 -4.24 14.80 -11.98
C TRP A 86 -3.93 16.31 -11.90
N HIS A 87 -3.53 16.93 -13.00
CA HIS A 87 -3.17 18.35 -13.03
C HIS A 87 -4.37 19.27 -12.80
N LEU A 88 -5.52 18.96 -13.37
CA LEU A 88 -6.69 19.83 -13.34
C LEU A 88 -7.53 19.66 -12.07
N LEU A 89 -7.69 18.41 -11.59
CA LEU A 89 -8.62 18.07 -10.51
C LEU A 89 -7.89 17.67 -9.23
N LEU A 90 -6.94 16.72 -9.32
CA LEU A 90 -6.36 16.06 -8.15
C LEU A 90 -5.20 16.84 -7.52
N ARG A 91 -4.46 17.64 -8.31
CA ARG A 91 -3.39 18.51 -7.79
C ARG A 91 -3.91 19.66 -6.93
N ARG A 92 -5.20 20.02 -7.07
CA ARG A 92 -5.83 20.97 -6.14
C ARG A 92 -5.94 20.33 -4.78
N ARG A 93 -5.39 20.98 -3.75
CA ARG A 93 -5.17 20.51 -2.35
C ARG A 93 -6.35 19.80 -1.66
N LEU A 94 -7.54 19.81 -2.25
CA LEU A 94 -8.75 19.32 -1.61
C LEU A 94 -9.05 17.83 -1.87
N LEU A 95 -8.77 17.29 -3.06
CA LEU A 95 -9.17 15.93 -3.40
C LEU A 95 -7.99 14.96 -3.49
N GLY A 96 -6.93 15.31 -4.23
CA GLY A 96 -5.83 14.37 -4.49
C GLY A 96 -5.06 13.99 -3.24
N THR A 97 -4.76 14.94 -2.37
CA THR A 97 -4.01 14.67 -1.12
C THR A 97 -4.84 13.81 -0.15
N PHE A 98 -6.15 14.07 -0.04
CA PHE A 98 -7.01 13.29 0.85
C PHE A 98 -7.15 11.84 0.39
N PHE A 99 -7.51 11.61 -0.88
CA PHE A 99 -7.73 10.26 -1.40
C PHE A 99 -6.44 9.46 -1.44
N SER A 100 -5.33 10.04 -1.89
CA SER A 100 -4.03 9.36 -1.89
C SER A 100 -3.58 9.01 -0.46
N THR A 101 -3.77 9.91 0.50
CA THR A 101 -3.45 9.64 1.90
C THR A 101 -4.39 8.58 2.48
N LEU A 102 -5.69 8.66 2.17
CA LEU A 102 -6.67 7.69 2.64
C LEU A 102 -6.34 6.29 2.11
N GLU A 103 -6.04 6.15 0.83
CA GLU A 103 -5.63 4.87 0.24
C GLU A 103 -4.39 4.32 0.93
N HIS A 104 -3.38 5.15 1.12
CA HIS A 104 -2.14 4.77 1.81
C HIS A 104 -2.41 4.24 3.22
N GLU A 105 -3.14 4.99 4.01
CA GLU A 105 -3.45 4.61 5.39
C GLU A 105 -4.43 3.42 5.46
N LEU A 106 -5.38 3.34 4.53
CA LEU A 106 -6.29 2.21 4.42
C LEU A 106 -5.55 0.91 4.12
N THR A 107 -4.55 0.96 3.24
CA THR A 107 -3.73 -0.21 2.94
C THR A 107 -2.97 -0.69 4.17
N HIS A 108 -2.36 0.19 4.94
CA HIS A 108 -1.76 -0.16 6.23
C HIS A 108 -2.78 -0.80 7.18
N ALA A 109 -3.99 -0.23 7.27
CA ALA A 109 -5.05 -0.76 8.12
C ALA A 109 -5.49 -2.18 7.70
N ILE A 110 -5.66 -2.43 6.41
CA ILE A 110 -6.01 -3.75 5.86
C ILE A 110 -4.94 -4.78 6.23
N PHE A 111 -3.66 -4.48 6.02
CA PHE A 111 -2.57 -5.40 6.33
C PHE A 111 -2.38 -5.59 7.85
N ALA A 112 -2.61 -4.56 8.67
CA ALA A 112 -2.63 -4.70 10.12
C ALA A 112 -3.76 -5.67 10.56
N LEU A 113 -4.97 -5.50 10.04
CA LEU A 113 -6.09 -6.39 10.35
C LEU A 113 -5.83 -7.82 9.85
N ALA A 114 -5.31 -8.00 8.64
CA ALA A 114 -4.97 -9.30 8.07
C ALA A 114 -3.92 -10.06 8.91
N THR A 115 -3.08 -9.35 9.64
CA THR A 115 -2.08 -9.91 10.57
C THR A 115 -2.50 -9.88 12.03
N PHE A 116 -3.80 -9.73 12.30
CA PHE A 116 -4.42 -9.72 13.64
C PHE A 116 -3.91 -8.59 14.54
N HIS A 117 -3.62 -7.43 13.95
CA HIS A 117 -3.33 -6.21 14.68
C HIS A 117 -4.56 -5.29 14.62
N PRO A 118 -5.35 -5.19 15.70
CA PRO A 118 -6.53 -4.34 15.72
C PRO A 118 -6.20 -2.89 15.45
N VAL A 119 -6.87 -2.32 14.47
CA VAL A 119 -6.79 -0.89 14.15
C VAL A 119 -7.66 -0.14 15.13
N LYS A 120 -7.07 0.82 15.84
CA LYS A 120 -7.77 1.69 16.80
C LYS A 120 -8.21 2.99 16.19
N GLN A 121 -7.45 3.49 15.25
CA GLN A 121 -7.77 4.75 14.59
C GLN A 121 -7.20 4.76 13.18
N LEU A 122 -8.02 5.19 12.23
CA LEU A 122 -7.64 5.55 10.88
C LEU A 122 -7.99 7.02 10.70
N ARG A 123 -7.04 7.85 10.34
CA ARG A 123 -7.25 9.26 10.12
C ARG A 123 -6.59 9.70 8.83
N SER A 124 -7.36 10.35 7.98
CA SER A 124 -6.87 11.06 6.81
C SER A 124 -7.33 12.51 6.85
N THR A 125 -6.48 13.43 6.45
CA THR A 125 -6.80 14.86 6.45
C THR A 125 -6.43 15.47 5.09
N PHE A 126 -7.14 16.52 4.70
CA PHE A 126 -6.90 17.20 3.43
C PHE A 126 -5.54 17.92 3.34
N THR A 127 -4.95 18.30 4.48
CA THR A 127 -3.78 19.18 4.50
C THR A 127 -2.60 18.69 5.32
N ARG A 128 -2.81 17.74 6.25
CA ARG A 128 -1.81 17.35 7.24
C ARG A 128 -1.36 15.88 7.11
N GLY A 129 -1.74 15.20 6.02
CA GLY A 129 -1.50 13.78 5.86
C GLY A 129 -2.47 12.91 6.67
N GLY A 130 -2.13 11.64 6.85
CA GLY A 130 -2.91 10.68 7.61
C GLY A 130 -2.04 9.91 8.60
N HIS A 131 -2.68 9.05 9.37
CA HIS A 131 -2.03 8.04 10.16
C HIS A 131 -2.97 6.90 10.51
N VAL A 132 -2.43 5.73 10.63
CA VAL A 132 -3.07 4.55 11.20
C VAL A 132 -2.48 4.27 12.57
N LEU A 133 -3.35 4.02 13.55
CA LEU A 133 -2.98 3.58 14.87
C LEU A 133 -3.44 2.13 15.05
N TYR A 134 -2.50 1.21 15.22
CA TYR A 134 -2.79 -0.21 15.45
C TYR A 134 -2.03 -0.75 16.66
N MET A 135 -2.51 -1.87 17.21
CA MET A 135 -1.97 -2.46 18.43
C MET A 135 -0.93 -3.51 18.10
N LEU A 136 0.24 -3.46 18.76
CA LEU A 136 1.24 -4.52 18.76
C LEU A 136 1.21 -5.33 20.06
N TYR A 137 1.19 -6.65 19.92
CA TYR A 137 1.17 -7.59 21.04
C TYR A 137 2.57 -8.09 21.36
N ARG A 138 3.42 -7.22 21.96
CA ARG A 138 4.82 -7.55 22.32
C ARG A 138 5.66 -8.04 21.12
N SER A 139 5.33 -7.56 19.93
CA SER A 139 6.10 -7.77 18.70
C SER A 139 6.64 -6.43 18.22
N GLU A 140 7.62 -6.50 17.36
CA GLU A 140 8.11 -5.31 16.64
C GLU A 140 7.23 -4.95 15.43
N GLY A 141 6.13 -5.69 15.25
CA GLY A 141 5.32 -5.65 14.04
C GLY A 141 6.00 -6.41 12.89
N ASN A 142 5.47 -6.24 11.69
CA ASN A 142 6.05 -6.85 10.50
C ASN A 142 6.25 -5.84 9.38
N TRP A 143 7.25 -6.12 8.53
CA TRP A 143 7.61 -5.27 7.41
C TRP A 143 6.48 -5.17 6.37
N LEU A 144 5.62 -6.19 6.26
CA LEU A 144 4.53 -6.24 5.30
C LEU A 144 3.52 -5.11 5.54
N ILE A 145 3.17 -4.83 6.81
CA ILE A 145 2.32 -3.68 7.15
C ILE A 145 2.99 -2.38 6.69
N THR A 146 4.31 -2.26 6.95
CA THR A 146 5.05 -1.02 6.69
C THR A 146 5.15 -0.70 5.20
N ILE A 147 5.36 -1.72 4.35
CA ILE A 147 5.61 -1.48 2.92
C ILE A 147 4.37 -1.73 2.04
N SER A 148 3.26 -2.22 2.61
CA SER A 148 2.06 -2.58 1.84
C SER A 148 1.56 -1.47 0.90
N PRO A 149 1.51 -0.18 1.24
CA PRO A 149 1.02 0.85 0.31
C PRO A 149 1.89 1.05 -0.92
N TYR A 150 3.14 0.59 -0.88
CA TYR A 150 4.08 0.76 -2.00
C TYR A 150 3.96 -0.33 -3.07
N PHE A 151 3.28 -1.45 -2.77
CA PHE A 151 3.13 -2.54 -3.74
C PHE A 151 1.68 -3.02 -3.93
N VAL A 152 0.73 -2.57 -3.08
CA VAL A 152 -0.69 -2.91 -3.22
C VAL A 152 -1.47 -1.67 -3.63
N PRO A 153 -1.86 -1.54 -4.90
CA PRO A 153 -2.72 -0.46 -5.37
C PRO A 153 -4.18 -0.78 -4.99
N THR A 154 -4.56 -0.51 -3.76
CA THR A 154 -5.82 -0.96 -3.15
C THR A 154 -7.04 -0.46 -3.91
N LEU A 155 -7.07 0.81 -4.31
CA LEU A 155 -8.17 1.39 -5.09
C LEU A 155 -8.22 0.81 -6.51
N SER A 156 -7.07 0.66 -7.17
CA SER A 156 -7.00 0.05 -8.51
C SER A 156 -7.47 -1.40 -8.47
N LEU A 157 -7.07 -2.16 -7.44
CA LEU A 157 -7.51 -3.54 -7.25
C LEU A 157 -9.03 -3.61 -7.02
N ALA A 158 -9.57 -2.75 -6.16
CA ALA A 158 -11.01 -2.66 -5.92
C ALA A 158 -11.78 -2.32 -7.20
N LEU A 159 -11.29 -1.36 -7.97
CA LEU A 159 -11.88 -0.99 -9.25
C LEU A 159 -11.83 -2.14 -10.26
N MET A 160 -10.71 -2.86 -10.37
CA MET A 160 -10.58 -4.04 -11.23
C MET A 160 -11.55 -5.14 -10.83
N LEU A 161 -11.74 -5.40 -9.54
CA LEU A 161 -12.71 -6.37 -9.05
C LEU A 161 -14.15 -5.95 -9.36
N LEU A 162 -14.47 -4.66 -9.20
CA LEU A 162 -15.78 -4.13 -9.58
C LEU A 162 -16.04 -4.27 -11.09
N LEU A 163 -15.05 -3.94 -11.93
CA LEU A 163 -15.16 -4.08 -13.38
C LEU A 163 -15.28 -5.55 -13.80
N ALA A 164 -14.57 -6.46 -13.16
CA ALA A 164 -14.68 -7.90 -13.43
C ALA A 164 -16.05 -8.48 -13.03
N ALA A 165 -16.78 -7.82 -12.13
CA ALA A 165 -18.13 -8.21 -11.74
C ALA A 165 -19.21 -7.70 -12.70
N VAL A 166 -18.86 -6.80 -13.64
CA VAL A 166 -19.80 -6.33 -14.67
C VAL A 166 -19.86 -7.38 -15.78
N PRO A 167 -21.05 -7.91 -16.14
CA PRO A 167 -21.18 -8.85 -17.23
C PRO A 167 -20.63 -8.28 -18.53
N ALA A 168 -19.87 -9.08 -19.29
CA ALA A 168 -19.25 -8.69 -20.56
C ALA A 168 -20.26 -8.64 -21.72
N GLU A 169 -21.50 -8.25 -21.47
CA GLU A 169 -22.58 -8.22 -22.48
C GLU A 169 -22.69 -6.86 -23.18
N TYR A 170 -21.56 -6.10 -23.22
CA TYR A 170 -21.52 -4.83 -23.94
C TYR A 170 -20.35 -4.77 -24.90
#